data_5c8782493859fc88c719a5d13277527d
#
_entry.id   5c8782493859fc88c719a5d13277527d
#
_cell.length_a   1.000
_cell.length_b   1.000
_cell.length_c   1.000
_cell.angle_alpha   90.00
_cell.angle_beta   90.00
_cell.angle_gamma   90.00
#
_symmetry.space_group_name_H-M   'P 1'
#
loop_
_entity.id
_entity.type
_entity.pdbx_description
1 polymer ?
#
loop_
_entity_poly.entity_id
_entity_poly.type
_entity_poly.pdbx_seq_one_letter_code
_entity_poly.pdbx_strand_id
1 'polypeptide(L)'
;MANIYKGTLGLIGNTPLVEVANIEKELGLKARVLVKLEYFNPAGSVKDRIAKAMIEDAEKKGILKEGSVIIEPTSGNTGIGLASIAAAKGYRIILTMPETMSVERRNILKAYGAEIVLTSGAKGMKGAIAKANELAEEIEGSFIPGQFVNPANPAIHKATTGPEIWNDTDGEVDIFIAGVGTGGTLTGTGQYLKEQKPEVKIVALEPDTSPVLSEGKAGPHKIQGIGAGFVPDVLDTKIYDEIFRATNEDAFATAKLLAKKEGILVGISSGASLHAAIEYAKKPENEGKTIVALLPDTGDRYYSTAL
;
A
#
# COMPACT_ATOMS: atom_id res chain seq x y z
N MET A 1 1.65 -4.87 33.03
CA MET A 1 2.83 -5.47 32.37
C MET A 1 3.53 -4.39 31.55
N ALA A 2 4.87 -4.40 31.48
CA ALA A 2 5.58 -3.42 30.65
C ALA A 2 5.29 -3.66 29.17
N ASN A 3 4.93 -2.59 28.43
CA ASN A 3 4.68 -2.64 26.98
C ASN A 3 5.96 -2.21 26.24
N ILE A 4 6.98 -3.08 26.23
CA ILE A 4 8.28 -2.82 25.61
C ILE A 4 8.45 -3.76 24.42
N TYR A 5 8.55 -3.19 23.21
CA TYR A 5 8.81 -3.94 21.98
C TYR A 5 10.32 -4.22 21.82
N LYS A 6 10.66 -5.42 21.40
CA LYS A 6 12.03 -5.80 21.04
C LYS A 6 12.28 -5.53 19.55
N GLY A 7 12.63 -4.29 19.22
CA GLY A 7 12.87 -3.88 17.85
C GLY A 7 11.59 -3.49 17.07
N THR A 8 11.80 -3.03 15.83
CA THR A 8 10.75 -2.42 15.01
C THR A 8 9.74 -3.43 14.43
N LEU A 9 10.13 -4.70 14.27
CA LEU A 9 9.28 -5.72 13.63
C LEU A 9 7.96 -5.97 14.38
N GLY A 10 7.97 -5.81 15.70
CA GLY A 10 6.78 -5.95 16.54
C GLY A 10 5.79 -4.79 16.45
N LEU A 11 6.20 -3.67 15.85
CA LEU A 11 5.37 -2.47 15.69
C LEU A 11 4.56 -2.47 14.38
N ILE A 12 4.83 -3.40 13.47
CA ILE A 12 4.18 -3.46 12.16
C ILE A 12 2.79 -4.04 12.33
N GLY A 13 1.80 -3.35 11.77
CA GLY A 13 0.39 -3.69 11.93
C GLY A 13 -0.27 -3.00 13.13
N ASN A 14 -1.46 -3.45 13.50
CA ASN A 14 -2.31 -2.83 14.52
C ASN A 14 -2.43 -1.31 14.34
N THR A 15 -2.57 -0.89 13.10
CA THR A 15 -2.70 0.52 12.74
C THR A 15 -4.08 1.04 13.14
N PRO A 16 -4.22 2.32 13.53
CA PRO A 16 -5.49 2.85 13.99
C PRO A 16 -6.53 2.96 12.87
N LEU A 17 -7.77 2.81 13.26
CA LEU A 17 -8.95 3.15 12.47
C LEU A 17 -9.53 4.45 13.05
N VAL A 18 -9.78 5.46 12.20
CA VAL A 18 -10.21 6.80 12.62
C VAL A 18 -11.46 7.21 11.85
N GLU A 19 -12.45 7.73 12.54
CA GLU A 19 -13.66 8.32 11.95
C GLU A 19 -13.39 9.75 11.51
N VAL A 20 -13.77 10.11 10.28
CA VAL A 20 -13.57 11.46 9.72
C VAL A 20 -14.78 12.36 10.02
N ALA A 21 -15.10 12.50 11.30
CA ALA A 21 -16.33 13.13 11.79
C ALA A 21 -16.51 14.59 11.37
N ASN A 22 -15.41 15.37 11.22
CA ASN A 22 -15.52 16.75 10.75
C ASN A 22 -15.88 16.81 9.25
N ILE A 23 -15.34 15.91 8.45
CA ILE A 23 -15.67 15.79 7.02
C ILE A 23 -17.13 15.30 6.87
N GLU A 24 -17.53 14.29 7.63
CA GLU A 24 -18.92 13.78 7.62
C GLU A 24 -19.92 14.89 7.92
N LYS A 25 -19.66 15.67 8.98
CA LYS A 25 -20.49 16.80 9.38
C LYS A 25 -20.54 17.90 8.33
N GLU A 26 -19.39 18.27 7.76
CA GLU A 26 -19.30 19.36 6.76
C GLU A 26 -20.02 19.01 5.47
N LEU A 27 -19.88 17.76 5.03
CA LEU A 27 -20.48 17.28 3.78
C LEU A 27 -21.90 16.70 3.97
N GLY A 28 -22.40 16.66 5.21
CA GLY A 28 -23.73 16.10 5.53
C GLY A 28 -23.86 14.62 5.19
N LEU A 29 -22.76 13.86 5.33
CA LEU A 29 -22.76 12.43 5.05
C LEU A 29 -23.63 11.69 6.09
N LYS A 30 -24.36 10.69 5.62
CA LYS A 30 -25.22 9.86 6.47
C LYS A 30 -24.68 8.45 6.69
N ALA A 31 -23.61 8.10 5.99
CA ALA A 31 -22.82 6.91 6.24
C ALA A 31 -21.63 7.28 7.13
N ARG A 32 -21.17 6.34 7.95
CA ARG A 32 -19.98 6.45 8.77
C ARG A 32 -18.74 6.17 7.92
N VAL A 33 -17.78 7.09 7.90
CA VAL A 33 -16.54 6.95 7.09
C VAL A 33 -15.33 6.80 8.01
N LEU A 34 -14.72 5.62 7.95
CA LEU A 34 -13.53 5.26 8.71
C LEU A 34 -12.31 5.17 7.81
N VAL A 35 -11.17 5.62 8.30
CA VAL A 35 -9.89 5.55 7.58
C VAL A 35 -8.88 4.70 8.34
N LYS A 36 -8.33 3.67 7.69
CA LYS A 36 -7.26 2.82 8.21
C LYS A 36 -5.91 3.47 7.93
N LEU A 37 -5.25 3.99 8.97
CA LEU A 37 -4.05 4.82 8.83
C LEU A 37 -2.77 3.98 8.79
N GLU A 38 -2.38 3.51 7.62
CA GLU A 38 -1.22 2.63 7.45
C GLU A 38 0.15 3.34 7.60
N TYR A 39 0.17 4.66 7.67
CA TYR A 39 1.41 5.39 7.97
C TYR A 39 1.87 5.24 9.42
N PHE A 40 1.07 4.68 10.31
CA PHE A 40 1.49 4.30 11.66
C PHE A 40 2.43 3.10 11.69
N ASN A 41 2.58 2.37 10.60
CA ASN A 41 3.67 1.41 10.49
C ASN A 41 5.04 2.11 10.59
N PRO A 42 6.08 1.48 11.18
CA PRO A 42 7.37 2.14 11.50
C PRO A 42 8.08 2.80 10.33
N ALA A 43 8.03 2.20 9.13
CA ALA A 43 8.58 2.80 7.93
C ALA A 43 7.54 3.64 7.15
N GLY A 44 6.38 3.92 7.75
CA GLY A 44 5.39 4.92 7.33
C GLY A 44 4.48 4.50 6.19
N SER A 45 4.26 3.20 5.95
CA SER A 45 3.29 2.76 4.96
C SER A 45 2.77 1.33 5.14
N VAL A 46 1.70 1.01 4.43
CA VAL A 46 1.14 -0.34 4.30
C VAL A 46 2.16 -1.38 3.80
N LYS A 47 3.21 -0.95 3.11
CA LYS A 47 4.22 -1.83 2.55
C LYS A 47 5.15 -2.46 3.57
N ASP A 48 5.20 -1.94 4.78
CA ASP A 48 5.93 -2.56 5.89
C ASP A 48 5.42 -3.97 6.17
N ARG A 49 4.09 -4.17 6.06
CA ARG A 49 3.44 -5.47 6.25
C ARG A 49 3.96 -6.50 5.25
N ILE A 50 3.91 -6.17 3.95
CA ILE A 50 4.33 -7.09 2.90
C ILE A 50 5.85 -7.29 2.89
N ALA A 51 6.64 -6.26 3.20
CA ALA A 51 8.09 -6.36 3.30
C ALA A 51 8.49 -7.37 4.37
N LYS A 52 7.90 -7.27 5.58
CA LYS A 52 8.10 -8.25 6.65
C LYS A 52 7.67 -9.64 6.22
N ALA A 53 6.46 -9.78 5.67
CA ALA A 53 5.90 -11.07 5.31
C ALA A 53 6.72 -11.81 4.23
N MET A 54 7.15 -11.11 3.18
CA MET A 54 7.94 -11.71 2.10
C MET A 54 9.33 -12.16 2.58
N ILE A 55 9.97 -11.38 3.46
CA ILE A 55 11.26 -11.74 4.06
C ILE A 55 11.09 -12.95 5.00
N GLU A 56 10.12 -12.91 5.93
CA GLU A 56 9.91 -14.00 6.89
C GLU A 56 9.45 -15.31 6.21
N ASP A 57 8.66 -15.22 5.14
CA ASP A 57 8.29 -16.39 4.34
C ASP A 57 9.50 -17.02 3.64
N ALA A 58 10.40 -16.17 3.08
CA ALA A 58 11.63 -16.64 2.45
C ALA A 58 12.61 -17.27 3.47
N GLU A 59 12.72 -16.70 4.67
CA GLU A 59 13.49 -17.29 5.79
C GLU A 59 12.92 -18.65 6.18
N LYS A 60 11.61 -18.74 6.39
CA LYS A 60 10.91 -19.97 6.76
C LYS A 60 11.08 -21.09 5.72
N LYS A 61 11.14 -20.72 4.44
CA LYS A 61 11.38 -21.65 3.33
C LYS A 61 12.86 -22.00 3.13
N GLY A 62 13.78 -21.37 3.89
CA GLY A 62 15.21 -21.55 3.76
C GLY A 62 15.80 -20.95 2.47
N ILE A 63 15.06 -20.08 1.79
CA ILE A 63 15.51 -19.34 0.60
C ILE A 63 16.43 -18.21 1.03
N LEU A 64 16.02 -17.44 2.05
CA LEU A 64 16.79 -16.34 2.62
C LEU A 64 17.51 -16.83 3.89
N LYS A 65 18.83 -16.69 3.94
CA LYS A 65 19.70 -17.16 5.03
C LYS A 65 20.64 -16.05 5.45
N GLU A 66 21.37 -16.25 6.54
CA GLU A 66 22.46 -15.36 6.94
C GLU A 66 23.45 -15.17 5.78
N GLY A 67 23.80 -13.92 5.50
CA GLY A 67 24.66 -13.54 4.36
C GLY A 67 23.96 -13.42 3.00
N SER A 68 22.68 -13.81 2.89
CA SER A 68 21.89 -13.59 1.68
C SER A 68 21.71 -12.10 1.37
N VAL A 69 21.48 -11.79 0.09
CA VAL A 69 21.26 -10.43 -0.39
C VAL A 69 19.85 -10.29 -0.93
N ILE A 70 19.13 -9.30 -0.44
CA ILE A 70 17.79 -8.96 -0.96
C ILE A 70 17.96 -8.00 -2.14
N ILE A 71 17.29 -8.27 -3.25
CA ILE A 71 17.31 -7.41 -4.44
C ILE A 71 15.87 -7.13 -4.85
N GLU A 72 15.47 -5.86 -5.01
CA GLU A 72 14.11 -5.53 -5.48
C GLU A 72 14.13 -4.35 -6.44
N PRO A 73 13.45 -4.45 -7.61
CA PRO A 73 13.30 -3.33 -8.53
C PRO A 73 12.16 -2.43 -8.06
N THR A 74 12.46 -1.44 -7.22
CA THR A 74 11.46 -0.53 -6.67
C THR A 74 12.08 0.77 -6.15
N SER A 75 11.36 1.85 -6.28
CA SER A 75 11.69 3.17 -5.70
C SER A 75 10.62 3.67 -4.74
N GLY A 76 9.57 2.88 -4.55
CA GLY A 76 8.41 3.26 -3.76
C GLY A 76 8.45 2.75 -2.32
N ASN A 77 7.28 2.77 -1.70
CA ASN A 77 7.09 2.35 -0.31
C ASN A 77 7.55 0.90 -0.04
N THR A 78 7.47 0.01 -1.03
CA THR A 78 7.99 -1.36 -0.88
C THR A 78 9.49 -1.38 -0.64
N GLY A 79 10.26 -0.57 -1.38
CA GLY A 79 11.69 -0.44 -1.17
C GLY A 79 12.02 0.09 0.23
N ILE A 80 11.26 1.07 0.70
CA ILE A 80 11.44 1.64 2.05
C ILE A 80 11.13 0.59 3.12
N GLY A 81 10.01 -0.14 2.99
CA GLY A 81 9.66 -1.23 3.89
C GLY A 81 10.72 -2.33 3.90
N LEU A 82 11.15 -2.81 2.72
CA LEU A 82 12.19 -3.83 2.60
C LEU A 82 13.52 -3.37 3.21
N ALA A 83 13.94 -2.12 2.96
CA ALA A 83 15.17 -1.57 3.53
C ALA A 83 15.11 -1.48 5.06
N SER A 84 13.96 -1.06 5.62
CA SER A 84 13.74 -1.03 7.07
C SER A 84 13.83 -2.43 7.69
N ILE A 85 13.19 -3.44 7.09
CA ILE A 85 13.21 -4.81 7.59
C ILE A 85 14.61 -5.43 7.43
N ALA A 86 15.27 -5.21 6.28
CA ALA A 86 16.63 -5.67 6.04
C ALA A 86 17.60 -5.12 7.09
N ALA A 87 17.53 -3.82 7.38
CA ALA A 87 18.33 -3.19 8.44
C ALA A 87 18.06 -3.82 9.81
N ALA A 88 16.80 -4.05 10.17
CA ALA A 88 16.42 -4.63 11.45
C ALA A 88 16.86 -6.11 11.60
N LYS A 89 16.97 -6.85 10.50
CA LYS A 89 17.36 -8.27 10.48
C LYS A 89 18.84 -8.50 10.10
N GLY A 90 19.58 -7.45 9.73
CA GLY A 90 20.99 -7.55 9.35
C GLY A 90 21.24 -8.07 7.92
N TYR A 91 20.27 -7.95 7.03
CA TYR A 91 20.43 -8.32 5.62
C TYR A 91 21.01 -7.18 4.80
N ARG A 92 21.88 -7.52 3.86
CA ARG A 92 22.26 -6.65 2.76
C ARG A 92 21.10 -6.50 1.79
N ILE A 93 20.83 -5.28 1.32
CA ILE A 93 19.75 -5.02 0.35
C ILE A 93 20.22 -4.12 -0.77
N ILE A 94 19.89 -4.48 -2.00
CA ILE A 94 20.17 -3.72 -3.23
C ILE A 94 18.82 -3.36 -3.87
N LEU A 95 18.59 -2.07 -4.11
CA LEU A 95 17.38 -1.59 -4.77
C LEU A 95 17.74 -0.98 -6.12
N THR A 96 17.11 -1.50 -7.18
CA THR A 96 17.29 -0.99 -8.53
C THR A 96 16.17 -0.05 -8.91
N MET A 97 16.47 1.10 -9.48
CA MET A 97 15.48 2.11 -9.85
C MET A 97 15.98 3.04 -10.95
N PRO A 98 15.06 3.64 -11.74
CA PRO A 98 15.44 4.67 -12.71
C PRO A 98 16.07 5.89 -12.03
N GLU A 99 17.05 6.50 -12.66
CA GLU A 99 17.71 7.72 -12.18
C GLU A 99 16.78 8.93 -12.07
N THR A 100 15.60 8.88 -12.67
CA THR A 100 14.55 9.91 -12.59
C THR A 100 13.79 9.90 -11.27
N MET A 101 14.01 8.92 -10.39
CA MET A 101 13.37 8.87 -9.08
C MET A 101 13.86 9.98 -8.15
N SER A 102 12.94 10.47 -7.30
CA SER A 102 13.21 11.63 -6.45
C SER A 102 14.40 11.41 -5.50
N VAL A 103 15.13 12.48 -5.24
CA VAL A 103 16.29 12.48 -4.35
C VAL A 103 15.88 12.14 -2.92
N GLU A 104 14.71 12.60 -2.48
CA GLU A 104 14.16 12.35 -1.15
C GLU A 104 14.00 10.84 -0.91
N ARG A 105 13.40 10.12 -1.86
CA ARG A 105 13.23 8.66 -1.77
C ARG A 105 14.57 7.94 -1.71
N ARG A 106 15.54 8.36 -2.54
CA ARG A 106 16.89 7.80 -2.51
C ARG A 106 17.59 8.04 -1.18
N ASN A 107 17.40 9.22 -0.57
CA ASN A 107 17.98 9.54 0.73
C ASN A 107 17.38 8.71 1.87
N ILE A 108 16.06 8.47 1.87
CA ILE A 108 15.41 7.58 2.84
C ILE A 108 15.99 6.16 2.76
N LEU A 109 16.13 5.61 1.54
CA LEU A 109 16.67 4.27 1.32
C LEU A 109 18.13 4.16 1.79
N LYS A 110 18.96 5.16 1.48
CA LYS A 110 20.35 5.23 1.96
C LYS A 110 20.43 5.32 3.49
N ALA A 111 19.51 6.05 4.13
CA ALA A 111 19.47 6.16 5.59
C ALA A 111 19.20 4.81 6.27
N TYR A 112 18.48 3.90 5.63
CA TYR A 112 18.34 2.51 6.07
C TYR A 112 19.53 1.61 5.70
N GLY A 113 20.55 2.12 5.02
CA GLY A 113 21.73 1.36 4.59
C GLY A 113 21.54 0.58 3.28
N ALA A 114 20.48 0.83 2.53
CA ALA A 114 20.26 0.17 1.25
C ALA A 114 21.26 0.65 0.17
N GLU A 115 21.79 -0.28 -0.60
CA GLU A 115 22.56 0.00 -1.82
C GLU A 115 21.57 0.34 -2.95
N ILE A 116 21.86 1.42 -3.68
CA ILE A 116 21.00 1.87 -4.78
C ILE A 116 21.75 1.74 -6.09
N VAL A 117 21.17 0.98 -7.02
CA VAL A 117 21.66 0.86 -8.39
C VAL A 117 20.71 1.63 -9.32
N LEU A 118 21.21 2.74 -9.86
CA LEU A 118 20.44 3.57 -10.78
C LEU A 118 20.54 3.01 -12.21
N THR A 119 19.40 2.99 -12.88
CA THR A 119 19.28 2.59 -14.29
C THR A 119 18.87 3.77 -15.16
N SER A 120 19.09 3.69 -16.47
CA SER A 120 18.71 4.76 -17.38
C SER A 120 17.23 5.10 -17.27
N GLY A 121 16.93 6.38 -17.09
CA GLY A 121 15.57 6.93 -17.03
C GLY A 121 14.72 6.59 -18.26
N ALA A 122 15.35 6.54 -19.43
CA ALA A 122 14.70 6.19 -20.69
C ALA A 122 14.11 4.77 -20.70
N LYS A 123 14.68 3.84 -19.92
CA LYS A 123 14.19 2.45 -19.80
C LYS A 123 13.11 2.29 -18.71
N GLY A 124 12.86 3.32 -17.89
CA GLY A 124 11.89 3.27 -16.81
C GLY A 124 12.04 2.05 -15.90
N MET A 125 10.93 1.57 -15.34
CA MET A 125 10.93 0.38 -14.48
C MET A 125 11.36 -0.91 -15.18
N LYS A 126 11.17 -1.03 -16.49
CA LYS A 126 11.67 -2.20 -17.23
C LYS A 126 13.18 -2.33 -17.13
N GLY A 127 13.91 -1.19 -17.18
CA GLY A 127 15.35 -1.17 -16.98
C GLY A 127 15.78 -1.57 -15.57
N ALA A 128 15.03 -1.13 -14.56
CA ALA A 128 15.28 -1.50 -13.16
C ALA A 128 15.04 -3.00 -12.92
N ILE A 129 13.98 -3.56 -13.48
CA ILE A 129 13.67 -5.01 -13.39
C ILE A 129 14.79 -5.83 -14.05
N ALA A 130 15.20 -5.47 -15.27
CA ALA A 130 16.27 -6.16 -15.96
C ALA A 130 17.58 -6.16 -15.14
N LYS A 131 17.92 -5.01 -14.53
CA LYS A 131 19.13 -4.90 -13.69
C LYS A 131 19.02 -5.68 -12.38
N ALA A 132 17.83 -5.77 -11.79
CA ALA A 132 17.61 -6.61 -10.60
C ALA A 132 17.84 -8.09 -10.91
N ASN A 133 17.34 -8.57 -12.06
CA ASN A 133 17.53 -9.96 -12.51
C ASN A 133 19.01 -10.25 -12.81
N GLU A 134 19.70 -9.35 -13.52
CA GLU A 134 21.15 -9.45 -13.79
C GLU A 134 21.93 -9.58 -12.47
N LEU A 135 21.67 -8.72 -11.49
CA LEU A 135 22.32 -8.80 -10.19
C LEU A 135 21.98 -10.08 -9.43
N ALA A 136 20.78 -10.60 -9.58
CA ALA A 136 20.37 -11.84 -8.94
C ALA A 136 21.07 -13.07 -9.54
N GLU A 137 21.41 -13.03 -10.82
CA GLU A 137 22.23 -14.06 -11.49
C GLU A 137 23.70 -13.99 -11.07
N GLU A 138 24.23 -12.77 -10.86
CA GLU A 138 25.63 -12.53 -10.47
C GLU A 138 25.89 -12.79 -8.97
N ILE A 139 24.90 -12.57 -8.10
CA ILE A 139 25.08 -12.65 -6.65
C ILE A 139 24.46 -13.94 -6.12
N GLU A 140 25.31 -14.91 -5.80
CA GLU A 140 24.88 -16.18 -5.22
C GLU A 140 24.14 -15.97 -3.88
N GLY A 141 23.06 -16.71 -3.68
CA GLY A 141 22.23 -16.60 -2.47
C GLY A 141 21.38 -15.32 -2.40
N SER A 142 21.24 -14.61 -3.52
CA SER A 142 20.33 -13.46 -3.61
C SER A 142 18.86 -13.91 -3.65
N PHE A 143 17.98 -13.00 -3.25
CA PHE A 143 16.53 -13.20 -3.23
C PHE A 143 15.80 -11.96 -3.74
N ILE A 144 14.91 -12.15 -4.71
CA ILE A 144 13.99 -11.10 -5.18
C ILE A 144 12.61 -11.35 -4.55
N PRO A 145 12.15 -10.47 -3.63
CA PRO A 145 10.82 -10.60 -3.01
C PRO A 145 9.65 -10.66 -3.99
N GLY A 146 9.65 -9.84 -5.03
CA GLY A 146 8.68 -9.92 -6.12
C GLY A 146 7.27 -9.54 -5.70
N GLN A 147 7.05 -8.31 -5.26
CA GLN A 147 5.79 -7.85 -4.66
C GLN A 147 4.52 -8.10 -5.49
N PHE A 148 4.63 -8.20 -6.82
CA PHE A 148 3.48 -8.38 -7.74
C PHE A 148 3.08 -9.83 -7.94
N VAL A 149 3.95 -10.78 -7.57
CA VAL A 149 3.77 -12.23 -7.80
C VAL A 149 3.84 -13.05 -6.50
N ASN A 150 4.36 -12.50 -5.41
CA ASN A 150 4.60 -13.21 -4.17
C ASN A 150 3.32 -13.39 -3.35
N PRO A 151 2.87 -14.64 -3.09
CA PRO A 151 1.64 -14.90 -2.36
C PRO A 151 1.68 -14.47 -0.88
N ALA A 152 2.86 -14.24 -0.30
CA ALA A 152 2.99 -13.70 1.05
C ALA A 152 2.40 -12.28 1.17
N ASN A 153 2.32 -11.54 0.04
CA ASN A 153 1.72 -10.22 0.00
C ASN A 153 0.21 -10.25 0.35
N PRO A 154 -0.70 -10.88 -0.40
CA PRO A 154 -2.09 -10.94 0.02
C PRO A 154 -2.29 -11.73 1.33
N ALA A 155 -1.48 -12.75 1.58
CA ALA A 155 -1.60 -13.57 2.78
C ALA A 155 -1.44 -12.76 4.08
N ILE A 156 -0.51 -11.81 4.15
CA ILE A 156 -0.34 -10.97 5.34
C ILE A 156 -1.53 -10.04 5.58
N HIS A 157 -2.16 -9.54 4.53
CA HIS A 157 -3.35 -8.71 4.65
C HIS A 157 -4.56 -9.51 5.11
N LYS A 158 -4.70 -10.75 4.64
CA LYS A 158 -5.71 -11.68 5.14
C LYS A 158 -5.50 -12.03 6.61
N ALA A 159 -4.24 -12.18 7.03
CA ALA A 159 -3.89 -12.55 8.40
C ALA A 159 -3.89 -11.37 9.39
N THR A 160 -3.77 -10.13 8.92
CA THR A 160 -3.61 -8.97 9.82
C THR A 160 -4.57 -7.83 9.50
N THR A 161 -4.47 -7.20 8.33
CA THR A 161 -5.27 -6.01 7.97
C THR A 161 -6.78 -6.29 8.01
N GLY A 162 -7.21 -7.42 7.46
CA GLY A 162 -8.61 -7.85 7.51
C GLY A 162 -9.14 -8.05 8.93
N PRO A 163 -8.48 -8.89 9.75
CA PRO A 163 -8.83 -9.06 11.17
C PRO A 163 -8.83 -7.76 11.98
N GLU A 164 -7.85 -6.87 11.76
CA GLU A 164 -7.79 -5.57 12.43
C GLU A 164 -9.04 -4.73 12.12
N ILE A 165 -9.40 -4.58 10.83
CA ILE A 165 -10.59 -3.82 10.42
C ILE A 165 -11.85 -4.44 11.00
N TRP A 166 -11.98 -5.76 10.94
CA TRP A 166 -13.14 -6.48 11.46
C TRP A 166 -13.32 -6.26 12.97
N ASN A 167 -12.25 -6.42 13.74
CA ASN A 167 -12.27 -6.28 15.19
C ASN A 167 -12.48 -4.81 15.61
N ASP A 168 -11.82 -3.87 14.94
CA ASP A 168 -11.91 -2.43 15.25
C ASP A 168 -13.31 -1.85 14.93
N THR A 169 -14.10 -2.54 14.12
CA THR A 169 -15.49 -2.17 13.78
C THR A 169 -16.53 -3.04 14.47
N ASP A 170 -16.15 -3.95 15.37
CA ASP A 170 -17.03 -4.96 15.93
C ASP A 170 -17.83 -5.74 14.86
N GLY A 171 -17.24 -5.91 13.66
CA GLY A 171 -17.86 -6.56 12.52
C GLY A 171 -18.85 -5.70 11.73
N GLU A 172 -18.96 -4.41 12.02
CA GLU A 172 -19.96 -3.51 11.38
C GLU A 172 -19.47 -2.91 10.05
N VAL A 173 -18.38 -3.39 9.46
CA VAL A 173 -17.95 -2.93 8.14
C VAL A 173 -18.90 -3.41 7.05
N ASP A 174 -19.37 -2.48 6.20
CA ASP A 174 -20.26 -2.75 5.07
C ASP A 174 -19.57 -2.57 3.72
N ILE A 175 -18.65 -1.61 3.63
CA ILE A 175 -17.91 -1.32 2.40
C ILE A 175 -16.44 -1.15 2.74
N PHE A 176 -15.56 -1.86 2.03
CA PHE A 176 -14.11 -1.70 2.12
C PHE A 176 -13.54 -1.20 0.80
N ILE A 177 -12.72 -0.15 0.86
CA ILE A 177 -12.12 0.51 -0.30
C ILE A 177 -10.62 0.52 -0.19
N ALA A 178 -9.92 0.05 -1.21
CA ALA A 178 -8.47 0.15 -1.29
C ALA A 178 -7.97 0.37 -2.72
N GLY A 179 -6.94 1.19 -2.87
CA GLY A 179 -6.25 1.42 -4.13
C GLY A 179 -5.45 0.20 -4.59
N VAL A 180 -5.51 -0.10 -5.88
CA VAL A 180 -4.82 -1.25 -6.47
C VAL A 180 -3.47 -0.83 -7.02
N GLY A 181 -2.40 -1.10 -6.23
CA GLY A 181 -1.01 -1.08 -6.69
C GLY A 181 -0.58 -2.50 -7.05
N THR A 182 -0.21 -3.31 -6.07
CA THR A 182 0.02 -4.75 -6.25
C THR A 182 -1.27 -5.57 -6.16
N GLY A 183 -2.32 -5.02 -5.58
CA GLY A 183 -3.58 -5.72 -5.33
C GLY A 183 -3.61 -6.58 -4.06
N GLY A 184 -2.47 -6.79 -3.40
CA GLY A 184 -2.40 -7.66 -2.23
C GLY A 184 -3.26 -7.19 -1.05
N THR A 185 -3.29 -5.87 -0.80
CA THR A 185 -4.14 -5.28 0.25
C THR A 185 -5.62 -5.57 0.00
N LEU A 186 -6.10 -5.28 -1.21
CA LEU A 186 -7.49 -5.50 -1.60
C LEU A 186 -7.86 -6.98 -1.52
N THR A 187 -7.01 -7.84 -2.10
CA THR A 187 -7.21 -9.30 -2.13
C THR A 187 -7.27 -9.88 -0.74
N GLY A 188 -6.23 -9.71 0.06
CA GLY A 188 -6.14 -10.36 1.37
C GLY A 188 -7.18 -9.84 2.36
N THR A 189 -7.35 -8.52 2.43
CA THR A 189 -8.36 -7.90 3.30
C THR A 189 -9.77 -8.29 2.85
N GLY A 190 -10.05 -8.20 1.55
CA GLY A 190 -11.36 -8.57 1.00
C GLY A 190 -11.73 -10.03 1.22
N GLN A 191 -10.77 -10.95 1.06
CA GLN A 191 -10.98 -12.38 1.35
C GLN A 191 -11.39 -12.59 2.81
N TYR A 192 -10.65 -11.99 3.75
CA TYR A 192 -11.00 -12.11 5.16
C TYR A 192 -12.38 -11.52 5.48
N LEU A 193 -12.66 -10.30 5.02
CA LEU A 193 -13.93 -9.64 5.30
C LEU A 193 -15.12 -10.41 4.72
N LYS A 194 -15.02 -10.93 3.49
CA LYS A 194 -16.07 -11.75 2.87
C LYS A 194 -16.23 -13.13 3.54
N GLU A 195 -15.18 -13.69 4.13
CA GLU A 195 -15.29 -14.91 4.95
C GLU A 195 -16.07 -14.67 6.24
N GLN A 196 -15.98 -13.46 6.83
CA GLN A 196 -16.75 -13.09 8.02
C GLN A 196 -18.18 -12.65 7.70
N LYS A 197 -18.35 -11.85 6.65
CA LYS A 197 -19.63 -11.27 6.22
C LYS A 197 -19.64 -11.20 4.69
N PRO A 198 -20.24 -12.18 4.00
CA PRO A 198 -20.25 -12.26 2.53
C PRO A 198 -20.80 -11.02 1.83
N GLU A 199 -21.66 -10.25 2.50
CA GLU A 199 -22.31 -9.05 1.98
C GLU A 199 -21.41 -7.81 1.98
N VAL A 200 -20.23 -7.86 2.62
CA VAL A 200 -19.28 -6.74 2.59
C VAL A 200 -18.93 -6.42 1.14
N LYS A 201 -19.21 -5.20 0.73
CA LYS A 201 -18.84 -4.72 -0.59
C LYS A 201 -17.37 -4.35 -0.63
N ILE A 202 -16.62 -4.95 -1.53
CA ILE A 202 -15.21 -4.67 -1.79
C ILE A 202 -15.09 -3.78 -3.02
N VAL A 203 -14.49 -2.61 -2.87
CA VAL A 203 -14.32 -1.63 -3.95
C VAL A 203 -12.83 -1.50 -4.30
N ALA A 204 -12.49 -1.88 -5.52
CA ALA A 204 -11.17 -1.64 -6.09
C ALA A 204 -11.08 -0.19 -6.58
N LEU A 205 -9.99 0.50 -6.26
CA LEU A 205 -9.76 1.85 -6.75
C LEU A 205 -8.59 1.86 -7.72
N GLU A 206 -8.80 2.47 -8.89
CA GLU A 206 -7.79 2.70 -9.93
C GLU A 206 -7.77 4.15 -10.41
N PRO A 207 -6.66 4.63 -11.02
CA PRO A 207 -6.62 5.97 -11.63
C PRO A 207 -7.53 6.04 -12.86
N ASP A 208 -8.29 7.12 -13.00
CA ASP A 208 -9.21 7.33 -14.12
C ASP A 208 -8.50 7.34 -15.48
N THR A 209 -7.30 7.90 -15.54
CA THR A 209 -6.48 7.94 -16.77
C THR A 209 -5.67 6.66 -17.04
N SER A 210 -5.73 5.67 -16.12
CA SER A 210 -5.10 4.35 -16.28
C SER A 210 -6.07 3.24 -15.85
N PRO A 211 -7.22 3.10 -16.53
CA PRO A 211 -8.31 2.20 -16.14
C PRO A 211 -8.01 0.75 -16.57
N VAL A 212 -6.97 0.16 -15.98
CA VAL A 212 -6.48 -1.19 -16.33
C VAL A 212 -7.48 -2.26 -15.93
N LEU A 213 -8.11 -2.11 -14.75
CA LEU A 213 -9.04 -3.12 -14.23
C LEU A 213 -10.39 -3.05 -14.96
N SER A 214 -10.86 -1.84 -15.25
CA SER A 214 -12.17 -1.65 -15.88
C SER A 214 -12.15 -1.69 -17.41
N GLU A 215 -11.06 -1.22 -18.05
CA GLU A 215 -10.99 -1.08 -19.51
C GLU A 215 -9.78 -1.79 -20.16
N GLY A 216 -8.87 -2.37 -19.37
CA GLY A 216 -7.65 -3.00 -19.90
C GLY A 216 -6.65 -2.00 -20.48
N LYS A 217 -6.76 -0.71 -20.17
CA LYS A 217 -5.93 0.36 -20.74
C LYS A 217 -5.03 0.98 -19.69
N ALA A 218 -3.71 0.94 -19.92
CA ALA A 218 -2.76 1.68 -19.13
C ALA A 218 -2.55 3.10 -19.68
N GLY A 219 -2.38 4.07 -18.77
CA GLY A 219 -2.14 5.46 -19.13
C GLY A 219 -1.33 6.20 -18.04
N PRO A 220 -0.83 7.41 -18.35
CA PRO A 220 -0.11 8.22 -17.37
C PRO A 220 -1.07 8.81 -16.32
N HIS A 221 -0.65 8.79 -15.07
CA HIS A 221 -1.38 9.39 -13.95
C HIS A 221 -0.40 9.91 -12.89
N LYS A 222 -0.92 10.71 -11.93
CA LYS A 222 -0.14 11.31 -10.85
C LYS A 222 -0.40 10.67 -9.47
N ILE A 223 -1.30 9.68 -9.38
CA ILE A 223 -1.64 9.01 -8.12
C ILE A 223 -0.57 7.95 -7.82
N GLN A 224 0.53 8.37 -7.20
CA GLN A 224 1.64 7.47 -6.89
C GLN A 224 1.21 6.35 -5.93
N GLY A 225 1.73 5.13 -6.16
CA GLY A 225 1.50 3.97 -5.30
C GLY A 225 0.41 3.01 -5.77
N ILE A 226 -0.42 3.42 -6.73
CA ILE A 226 -1.43 2.58 -7.38
C ILE A 226 -1.29 2.65 -8.91
N GLY A 227 -2.07 1.87 -9.65
CA GLY A 227 -2.10 1.94 -11.11
C GLY A 227 -0.78 1.48 -11.76
N ALA A 228 -0.37 0.24 -11.53
CA ALA A 228 0.90 -0.32 -12.05
C ALA A 228 0.97 -0.43 -13.58
N GLY A 229 -0.14 -0.23 -14.28
CA GLY A 229 -0.22 -0.33 -15.74
C GLY A 229 -0.47 -1.75 -16.26
N PHE A 230 -0.67 -2.70 -15.38
CA PHE A 230 -1.01 -4.10 -15.67
C PHE A 230 -1.82 -4.68 -14.50
N VAL A 231 -2.46 -5.84 -14.73
CA VAL A 231 -3.14 -6.59 -13.66
C VAL A 231 -2.11 -7.45 -12.94
N PRO A 232 -1.85 -7.23 -11.64
CA PRO A 232 -0.87 -8.01 -10.89
C PRO A 232 -1.32 -9.45 -10.64
N ASP A 233 -0.39 -10.41 -10.61
CA ASP A 233 -0.69 -11.83 -10.38
C ASP A 233 -1.28 -12.10 -8.99
N VAL A 234 -0.89 -11.32 -7.98
CA VAL A 234 -1.42 -11.47 -6.60
C VAL A 234 -2.81 -10.82 -6.42
N LEU A 235 -3.34 -10.12 -7.42
CA LEU A 235 -4.69 -9.58 -7.36
C LEU A 235 -5.71 -10.67 -7.73
N ASP A 236 -6.58 -11.00 -6.79
CA ASP A 236 -7.78 -11.76 -7.08
C ASP A 236 -8.82 -10.85 -7.72
N THR A 237 -8.97 -10.96 -9.04
CA THR A 237 -9.91 -10.12 -9.81
C THR A 237 -11.38 -10.46 -9.55
N LYS A 238 -11.69 -11.47 -8.75
CA LYS A 238 -13.05 -11.86 -8.36
C LYS A 238 -13.42 -11.38 -6.97
N ILE A 239 -12.46 -10.78 -6.23
CA ILE A 239 -12.71 -10.38 -4.85
C ILE A 239 -13.50 -9.08 -4.73
N TYR A 240 -13.34 -8.16 -5.66
CA TYR A 240 -14.03 -6.88 -5.65
C TYR A 240 -15.37 -6.93 -6.40
N ASP A 241 -16.32 -6.19 -5.88
CA ASP A 241 -17.68 -6.10 -6.42
C ASP A 241 -17.83 -4.93 -7.39
N GLU A 242 -17.06 -3.84 -7.16
CA GLU A 242 -17.09 -2.62 -7.96
C GLU A 242 -15.68 -2.05 -8.14
N ILE A 243 -15.50 -1.27 -9.20
CA ILE A 243 -14.27 -0.50 -9.46
C ILE A 243 -14.62 0.99 -9.38
N PHE A 244 -13.89 1.74 -8.57
CA PHE A 244 -13.97 3.20 -8.52
C PHE A 244 -12.77 3.80 -9.25
N ARG A 245 -13.04 4.77 -10.13
CA ARG A 245 -12.04 5.49 -10.90
C ARG A 245 -11.81 6.85 -10.25
N ALA A 246 -10.59 7.11 -9.77
CA ALA A 246 -10.23 8.39 -9.15
C ALA A 246 -9.45 9.28 -10.13
N THR A 247 -9.83 10.56 -10.20
CA THR A 247 -9.05 11.56 -10.94
C THR A 247 -7.83 12.00 -10.11
N ASN A 248 -6.82 12.55 -10.79
CA ASN A 248 -5.67 13.14 -10.09
C ASN A 248 -6.12 14.30 -9.18
N GLU A 249 -7.01 15.13 -9.69
CA GLU A 249 -7.52 16.35 -9.05
C GLU A 249 -8.24 16.01 -7.74
N ASP A 250 -9.13 15.01 -7.77
CA ASP A 250 -9.87 14.56 -6.58
C ASP A 250 -8.95 13.95 -5.54
N ALA A 251 -7.94 13.17 -5.95
CA ALA A 251 -6.95 12.58 -5.06
C ALA A 251 -6.18 13.66 -4.27
N PHE A 252 -5.68 14.69 -4.97
CA PHE A 252 -4.96 15.80 -4.32
C PHE A 252 -5.90 16.66 -3.46
N ALA A 253 -7.07 17.01 -3.96
CA ALA A 253 -8.04 17.83 -3.23
C ALA A 253 -8.47 17.17 -1.93
N THR A 254 -8.76 15.86 -1.97
CA THR A 254 -9.25 15.13 -0.80
C THR A 254 -8.14 14.85 0.22
N ALA A 255 -6.90 14.61 -0.21
CA ALA A 255 -5.78 14.54 0.73
C ALA A 255 -5.58 15.85 1.49
N LYS A 256 -5.69 17.00 0.80
CA LYS A 256 -5.66 18.33 1.43
C LYS A 256 -6.87 18.57 2.34
N LEU A 257 -8.06 18.12 1.95
CA LEU A 257 -9.26 18.22 2.79
C LEU A 257 -9.06 17.49 4.12
N LEU A 258 -8.56 16.24 4.08
CA LEU A 258 -8.28 15.43 5.27
C LEU A 258 -7.28 16.15 6.20
N ALA A 259 -6.19 16.69 5.67
CA ALA A 259 -5.21 17.43 6.45
C ALA A 259 -5.82 18.68 7.11
N LYS A 260 -6.67 19.43 6.38
CA LYS A 260 -7.28 20.67 6.88
C LYS A 260 -8.40 20.45 7.89
N LYS A 261 -9.16 19.34 7.76
CA LYS A 261 -10.35 19.11 8.57
C LYS A 261 -10.13 18.16 9.73
N GLU A 262 -9.29 17.15 9.54
CA GLU A 262 -9.03 16.13 10.55
C GLU A 262 -7.60 16.19 11.12
N GLY A 263 -6.72 17.04 10.57
CA GLY A 263 -5.32 17.14 10.99
C GLY A 263 -4.48 15.91 10.59
N ILE A 264 -4.91 15.15 9.59
CA ILE A 264 -4.27 13.91 9.15
C ILE A 264 -3.62 14.14 7.79
N LEU A 265 -2.27 14.16 7.75
CA LEU A 265 -1.51 14.35 6.53
C LEU A 265 -1.15 13.00 5.90
N VAL A 266 -1.66 12.76 4.69
CA VAL A 266 -1.52 11.48 3.98
C VAL A 266 -1.05 11.65 2.55
N GLY A 267 -0.61 10.55 1.91
CA GLY A 267 -0.19 10.55 0.52
C GLY A 267 -1.34 10.66 -0.48
N ILE A 268 -0.98 10.81 -1.76
CA ILE A 268 -1.93 11.07 -2.86
C ILE A 268 -2.93 9.94 -3.04
N SER A 269 -2.48 8.67 -3.00
CA SER A 269 -3.37 7.51 -3.12
C SER A 269 -4.30 7.35 -1.92
N SER A 270 -3.90 7.85 -0.75
CA SER A 270 -4.77 7.94 0.42
C SER A 270 -5.92 8.92 0.18
N GLY A 271 -5.63 10.08 -0.43
CA GLY A 271 -6.66 11.04 -0.85
C GLY A 271 -7.64 10.43 -1.84
N ALA A 272 -7.15 9.65 -2.81
CA ALA A 272 -8.00 8.93 -3.75
C ALA A 272 -8.93 7.92 -3.05
N SER A 273 -8.41 7.15 -2.07
CA SER A 273 -9.21 6.19 -1.30
C SER A 273 -10.29 6.87 -0.47
N LEU A 274 -9.95 7.98 0.19
CA LEU A 274 -10.93 8.76 0.94
C LEU A 274 -11.96 9.41 0.03
N HIS A 275 -11.56 9.93 -1.15
CA HIS A 275 -12.52 10.47 -2.12
C HIS A 275 -13.56 9.43 -2.51
N ALA A 276 -13.13 8.21 -2.84
CA ALA A 276 -14.06 7.10 -3.12
C ALA A 276 -15.02 6.85 -1.95
N ALA A 277 -14.50 6.82 -0.70
CA ALA A 277 -15.35 6.62 0.48
C ALA A 277 -16.40 7.72 0.64
N ILE A 278 -16.03 8.98 0.42
CA ILE A 278 -16.96 10.12 0.45
C ILE A 278 -18.04 9.97 -0.62
N GLU A 279 -17.66 9.62 -1.85
CA GLU A 279 -18.64 9.42 -2.95
C GLU A 279 -19.59 8.25 -2.67
N TYR A 280 -19.11 7.16 -2.06
CA TYR A 280 -19.99 6.08 -1.59
C TYR A 280 -20.88 6.54 -0.42
N ALA A 281 -20.38 7.35 0.50
CA ALA A 281 -21.15 7.84 1.65
C ALA A 281 -22.27 8.83 1.25
N LYS A 282 -22.15 9.51 0.11
CA LYS A 282 -23.18 10.38 -0.45
C LYS A 282 -24.37 9.61 -1.07
N LYS A 283 -24.19 8.33 -1.40
CA LYS A 283 -25.25 7.54 -2.04
C LYS A 283 -26.37 7.22 -1.05
N PRO A 284 -27.64 7.49 -1.35
CA PRO A 284 -28.76 7.24 -0.44
C PRO A 284 -28.86 5.79 0.07
N GLU A 285 -28.53 4.83 -0.78
CA GLU A 285 -28.53 3.40 -0.44
C GLU A 285 -27.45 3.00 0.58
N ASN A 286 -26.55 3.90 0.90
CA ASN A 286 -25.50 3.68 1.88
C ASN A 286 -25.73 4.44 3.21
N GLU A 287 -26.91 5.06 3.38
CA GLU A 287 -27.28 5.69 4.64
C GLU A 287 -27.21 4.67 5.80
N GLY A 288 -26.53 5.05 6.88
CA GLY A 288 -26.32 4.22 8.06
C GLY A 288 -25.24 3.14 7.94
N LYS A 289 -24.61 2.98 6.78
CA LYS A 289 -23.52 2.00 6.56
C LYS A 289 -22.19 2.51 7.09
N THR A 290 -21.31 1.57 7.42
CA THR A 290 -19.92 1.82 7.77
C THR A 290 -19.02 1.54 6.57
N ILE A 291 -18.29 2.57 6.13
CA ILE A 291 -17.37 2.54 4.99
C ILE A 291 -15.94 2.69 5.51
N VAL A 292 -15.08 1.74 5.17
CA VAL A 292 -13.66 1.76 5.55
C VAL A 292 -12.80 2.00 4.32
N ALA A 293 -12.03 3.09 4.31
CA ALA A 293 -11.01 3.37 3.32
C ALA A 293 -9.61 3.13 3.88
N LEU A 294 -8.78 2.34 3.18
CA LEU A 294 -7.39 2.17 3.57
C LEU A 294 -6.54 3.30 3.00
N LEU A 295 -5.81 4.01 3.89
CA LEU A 295 -4.91 5.11 3.57
C LEU A 295 -3.46 4.61 3.65
N PRO A 296 -2.79 4.39 2.49
CA PRO A 296 -1.57 3.58 2.44
C PRO A 296 -0.33 4.19 3.11
N ASP A 297 -0.17 5.52 3.10
CA ASP A 297 1.08 6.16 3.54
C ASP A 297 0.94 7.61 4.01
N THR A 298 2.06 8.14 4.55
CA THR A 298 2.19 9.53 5.00
C THR A 298 2.33 10.53 3.83
N GLY A 299 1.87 11.77 4.04
CA GLY A 299 2.08 12.88 3.11
C GLY A 299 3.52 13.39 3.05
N ASP A 300 4.35 13.09 4.04
CA ASP A 300 5.75 13.59 4.13
C ASP A 300 6.63 13.18 2.94
N ARG A 301 6.23 12.19 2.19
CA ARG A 301 6.95 11.70 1.00
C ARG A 301 6.63 12.46 -0.29
N TYR A 302 5.75 13.45 -0.21
CA TYR A 302 5.16 14.12 -1.39
C TYR A 302 5.31 15.64 -1.38
N TYR A 303 6.18 16.22 -0.53
CA TYR A 303 6.39 17.67 -0.44
C TYR A 303 6.87 18.32 -1.73
N SER A 304 7.55 17.58 -2.61
CA SER A 304 7.94 18.05 -3.94
C SER A 304 6.84 17.91 -5.01
N THR A 305 5.62 17.53 -4.60
CA THR A 305 4.45 17.39 -5.50
C THR A 305 3.43 18.51 -5.26
N ALA A 306 2.27 18.42 -5.90
CA ALA A 306 1.16 19.34 -5.69
C ALA A 306 0.31 19.06 -4.43
N LEU A 307 0.74 18.13 -3.57
CA LEU A 307 0.05 17.79 -2.32
C LEU A 307 0.05 18.95 -1.32
#